data_19eb11737be93f009370426d871cb58a
#
_entry.id   19eb11737be93f009370426d871cb58a
#
_cell.length_a   1.000
_cell.length_b   1.000
_cell.length_c   1.000
_cell.angle_alpha   90.00
_cell.angle_beta   90.00
_cell.angle_gamma   90.00
#
_symmetry.space_group_name_H-M   'P 1'
#
loop_
_entity.id
_entity.type
_entity.pdbx_description
1 polymer ?
#
loop_
_entity_poly.entity_id
_entity_poly.type
_entity_poly.pdbx_seq_one_letter_code
_entity_poly.pdbx_strand_id
1 'polypeptide(L)'
;MAQVNSLSFINAEGVREKREIVDSQARALIDEQERKILALEEVDEDFRGGPILLNTQQANNTFEGRNIEVLFEDEIANGYANAWEYLADRVDLSGSVGKKAYAGLRHRDYVPLQVESNTYNYRIGAFDYDRDCGDPEQGPSLLMVPNLAFPERVQWNTTNDNNGTAAEPNPYLASNVYRYLTNTLLPKFPAEVRAVMKERIALMEHRYSASSKLTDSTTWSWKNIGRLWLPDEGEMYGCVYWGSRYGSAMVSKLPIFETPSDRIFRTPDGARSYVWLRCVSGRGSTTACCAGAHGLATNSACSYGAIGVAPCFLIG
;
A
#
# COMPACT_ATOMS: atom_id res chain seq x y z
N MET A 1 41.00 10.04 4.56
CA MET A 1 40.08 11.07 5.13
C MET A 1 40.87 11.99 6.03
N ALA A 2 40.78 13.30 5.85
CA ALA A 2 41.40 14.26 6.74
C ALA A 2 40.53 14.33 8.01
N GLN A 3 41.08 14.03 9.18
CA GLN A 3 40.39 14.22 10.43
C GLN A 3 40.05 15.70 10.62
N VAL A 4 38.79 16.00 10.91
CA VAL A 4 38.38 17.37 11.28
C VAL A 4 38.93 17.67 12.67
N ASN A 5 40.08 18.32 12.70
CA ASN A 5 40.73 18.69 13.96
C ASN A 5 40.37 20.12 14.41
N SER A 6 39.59 20.86 13.60
CA SER A 6 39.28 22.28 13.88
C SER A 6 37.97 22.70 13.22
N LEU A 7 37.25 23.60 13.87
CA LEU A 7 36.09 24.31 13.30
C LEU A 7 36.43 25.71 12.90
N SER A 8 35.88 26.18 11.78
CA SER A 8 36.03 27.57 11.30
C SER A 8 34.79 28.36 11.69
N PHE A 9 34.99 29.51 12.34
CA PHE A 9 33.94 30.46 12.72
C PHE A 9 34.21 31.79 12.03
N ILE A 10 33.16 32.56 11.79
CA ILE A 10 33.26 33.96 11.42
C ILE A 10 33.02 34.73 12.69
N ASN A 11 33.99 35.49 13.14
CA ASN A 11 33.86 36.32 14.34
C ASN A 11 33.02 37.58 14.08
N ALA A 12 32.75 38.38 15.12
CA ALA A 12 31.92 39.58 15.01
C ALA A 12 32.48 40.64 14.05
N GLU A 13 33.75 40.56 13.67
CA GLU A 13 34.45 41.43 12.75
C GLU A 13 34.46 40.89 11.31
N GLY A 14 33.79 39.73 11.05
CA GLY A 14 33.73 39.08 9.75
C GLY A 14 34.97 38.29 9.36
N VAL A 15 35.91 38.09 10.30
CA VAL A 15 37.17 37.35 10.08
C VAL A 15 36.93 35.87 10.36
N ARG A 16 37.41 35.01 9.47
CA ARG A 16 37.32 33.56 9.62
C ARG A 16 38.42 33.06 10.57
N GLU A 17 38.02 32.61 11.73
CA GLU A 17 38.90 32.02 12.73
C GLU A 17 38.78 30.49 12.72
N LYS A 18 39.93 29.83 12.94
CA LYS A 18 40.02 28.37 13.05
C LYS A 18 40.37 28.02 14.50
N ARG A 19 39.49 27.33 15.18
CA ARG A 19 39.73 26.87 16.56
C ARG A 19 39.87 25.37 16.59
N GLU A 20 40.87 24.89 17.33
CA GLU A 20 41.10 23.47 17.54
C GLU A 20 40.03 22.91 18.47
N ILE A 21 39.50 21.69 18.15
CA ILE A 21 38.54 21.02 19.00
C ILE A 21 39.30 20.31 20.12
N VAL A 22 39.26 20.84 21.32
CA VAL A 22 40.01 20.35 22.50
C VAL A 22 39.15 19.38 23.31
N ASP A 23 37.81 19.48 23.19
CA ASP A 23 36.87 18.60 23.94
C ASP A 23 36.72 17.26 23.25
N SER A 24 37.09 16.18 23.96
CA SER A 24 37.02 14.80 23.46
C SER A 24 35.57 14.31 23.20
N GLN A 25 34.59 14.84 23.96
CA GLN A 25 33.17 14.49 23.74
C GLN A 25 32.63 15.21 22.50
N ALA A 26 33.03 16.46 22.28
CA ALA A 26 32.69 17.19 21.06
C ALA A 26 33.33 16.57 19.82
N ARG A 27 34.54 16.05 19.91
CA ARG A 27 35.19 15.28 18.83
C ARG A 27 34.43 14.01 18.50
N ALA A 28 34.06 13.21 19.52
CA ALA A 28 33.32 11.97 19.32
C ALA A 28 31.95 12.21 18.65
N LEU A 29 31.27 13.30 19.01
CA LEU A 29 30.01 13.70 18.40
C LEU A 29 30.19 14.13 16.93
N ILE A 30 31.27 14.85 16.60
CA ILE A 30 31.58 15.26 15.24
C ILE A 30 31.95 14.07 14.38
N ASP A 31 32.79 13.16 14.88
CA ASP A 31 33.17 11.92 14.19
C ASP A 31 31.95 11.00 13.95
N GLU A 32 30.99 10.99 14.88
CA GLU A 32 29.72 10.25 14.71
C GLU A 32 28.81 10.92 13.66
N GLN A 33 28.73 12.25 13.65
CA GLN A 33 27.97 13.00 12.64
C GLN A 33 28.60 12.87 11.25
N GLU A 34 29.91 12.94 11.13
CA GLU A 34 30.65 12.71 9.87
C GLU A 34 30.44 11.29 9.33
N ARG A 35 30.43 10.26 10.21
CA ARG A 35 30.10 8.90 9.79
C ARG A 35 28.66 8.78 9.30
N LYS A 36 27.70 9.47 9.95
CA LYS A 36 26.31 9.50 9.52
C LYS A 36 26.14 10.24 8.18
N ILE A 37 26.88 11.33 7.98
CA ILE A 37 26.87 12.07 6.71
C ILE A 37 27.48 11.22 5.59
N LEU A 38 28.61 10.54 5.83
CA LEU A 38 29.23 9.64 4.85
C LEU A 38 28.31 8.47 4.50
N ALA A 39 27.63 7.89 5.49
CA ALA A 39 26.64 6.84 5.24
C ALA A 39 25.42 7.35 4.45
N LEU A 40 25.03 8.62 4.64
CA LEU A 40 23.99 9.27 3.85
C LEU A 40 24.48 9.65 2.44
N GLU A 41 25.75 10.01 2.30
CA GLU A 41 26.37 10.28 0.99
C GLU A 41 26.60 8.99 0.19
N GLU A 42 26.97 7.87 0.82
CA GLU A 42 27.02 6.54 0.19
C GLU A 42 25.60 6.11 -0.27
N VAL A 43 24.59 6.36 0.55
CA VAL A 43 23.18 6.13 0.15
C VAL A 43 22.76 7.07 -0.98
N ASP A 44 23.26 8.31 -1.02
CA ASP A 44 22.95 9.27 -2.07
C ASP A 44 23.77 8.99 -3.36
N GLU A 45 24.98 8.41 -3.27
CA GLU A 45 25.71 7.88 -4.43
C GLU A 45 25.07 6.62 -5.01
N ASP A 46 24.61 5.71 -4.17
CA ASP A 46 23.72 4.59 -4.58
C ASP A 46 22.42 5.11 -5.18
N PHE A 47 21.87 6.24 -4.66
CA PHE A 47 20.71 6.91 -5.21
C PHE A 47 21.00 7.69 -6.50
N ARG A 48 22.21 8.23 -6.68
CA ARG A 48 22.64 8.91 -7.93
C ARG A 48 23.00 7.93 -9.04
N GLY A 49 23.50 6.74 -8.68
CA GLY A 49 23.51 5.58 -9.61
C GLY A 49 22.13 4.92 -9.76
N GLY A 50 21.23 5.18 -8.81
CA GLY A 50 19.88 4.66 -8.73
C GLY A 50 18.95 5.02 -9.89
N PRO A 51 18.92 6.25 -10.46
CA PRO A 51 18.03 6.54 -11.59
C PRO A 51 18.31 5.67 -12.82
N ILE A 52 19.56 5.28 -13.05
CA ILE A 52 19.91 4.40 -14.17
C ILE A 52 19.54 2.94 -13.83
N LEU A 53 19.80 2.50 -12.60
CA LEU A 53 19.38 1.18 -12.11
C LEU A 53 17.87 1.07 -11.97
N LEU A 54 17.19 2.08 -11.41
CA LEU A 54 15.74 2.15 -11.33
C LEU A 54 15.10 2.21 -12.72
N ASN A 55 15.65 3.00 -13.65
CA ASN A 55 15.18 3.04 -15.04
C ASN A 55 15.45 1.73 -15.77
N THR A 56 16.58 1.06 -15.51
CA THR A 56 16.88 -0.24 -16.10
C THR A 56 16.02 -1.34 -15.49
N GLN A 57 15.79 -1.31 -14.18
CA GLN A 57 14.89 -2.23 -13.51
C GLN A 57 13.43 -1.97 -13.87
N GLN A 58 13.00 -0.70 -13.97
CA GLN A 58 11.68 -0.33 -14.46
C GLN A 58 11.50 -0.71 -15.93
N ALA A 59 12.48 -0.43 -16.78
CA ALA A 59 12.43 -0.80 -18.20
C ALA A 59 12.39 -2.31 -18.41
N ASN A 60 13.09 -3.07 -17.57
CA ASN A 60 13.11 -4.54 -17.64
C ASN A 60 12.03 -5.19 -16.78
N ASN A 61 11.25 -4.41 -16.03
CA ASN A 61 10.17 -4.91 -15.15
C ASN A 61 10.62 -6.01 -14.17
N THR A 62 11.86 -5.92 -13.67
CA THR A 62 12.52 -6.97 -12.89
C THR A 62 12.58 -6.68 -11.38
N PHE A 63 12.19 -5.48 -10.93
CA PHE A 63 12.22 -5.16 -9.50
C PHE A 63 10.99 -5.73 -8.80
N GLU A 64 11.15 -6.88 -8.16
CA GLU A 64 10.08 -7.56 -7.42
C GLU A 64 9.99 -7.15 -5.95
N GLY A 65 10.92 -6.32 -5.45
CA GLY A 65 11.08 -5.97 -4.04
C GLY A 65 12.04 -6.90 -3.30
N ARG A 66 12.37 -6.56 -2.05
CA ARG A 66 13.26 -7.34 -1.19
C ARG A 66 12.44 -8.02 -0.10
N ASN A 67 12.86 -9.21 0.33
CA ASN A 67 12.24 -9.87 1.48
C ASN A 67 12.66 -9.15 2.77
N ILE A 68 11.67 -8.60 3.49
CA ILE A 68 11.86 -7.85 4.73
C ILE A 68 12.44 -8.74 5.84
N GLU A 69 12.05 -10.01 5.91
CA GLU A 69 12.57 -10.96 6.90
C GLU A 69 14.08 -11.18 6.75
N VAL A 70 14.59 -11.15 5.50
CA VAL A 70 16.03 -11.28 5.22
C VAL A 70 16.73 -9.94 5.39
N LEU A 71 16.08 -8.85 4.94
CA LEU A 71 16.68 -7.52 4.97
C LEU A 71 16.92 -7.00 6.39
N PHE A 72 16.04 -7.34 7.34
CA PHE A 72 16.05 -6.91 8.73
C PHE A 72 16.12 -8.11 9.69
N GLU A 73 16.83 -9.19 9.27
CA GLU A 73 16.92 -10.44 10.03
C GLU A 73 17.42 -10.21 11.47
N ASP A 74 18.49 -9.43 11.63
CA ASP A 74 19.09 -9.14 12.94
C ASP A 74 18.16 -8.31 13.82
N GLU A 75 17.53 -7.27 13.28
CA GLU A 75 16.61 -6.41 14.02
C GLU A 75 15.36 -7.19 14.45
N ILE A 76 14.82 -8.01 13.56
CA ILE A 76 13.64 -8.84 13.85
C ILE A 76 13.99 -9.86 14.93
N ALA A 77 15.09 -10.60 14.77
CA ALA A 77 15.50 -11.63 15.73
C ALA A 77 15.80 -11.09 17.14
N ASN A 78 16.28 -9.85 17.23
CA ASN A 78 16.65 -9.24 18.52
C ASN A 78 15.51 -8.47 19.20
N GLY A 79 14.40 -8.17 18.52
CA GLY A 79 13.38 -7.27 19.08
C GLY A 79 11.92 -7.64 18.82
N TYR A 80 11.64 -8.55 17.90
CA TYR A 80 10.27 -8.82 17.44
C TYR A 80 10.02 -10.31 17.25
N ALA A 81 8.78 -10.74 17.42
CA ALA A 81 8.41 -12.13 17.19
C ALA A 81 8.39 -12.51 15.69
N ASN A 82 8.18 -11.54 14.82
CA ASN A 82 8.12 -11.72 13.37
C ASN A 82 8.20 -10.37 12.61
N ALA A 83 8.29 -10.43 11.29
CA ALA A 83 8.36 -9.23 10.44
C ALA A 83 7.08 -8.36 10.49
N TRP A 84 5.93 -8.92 10.79
CA TRP A 84 4.68 -8.16 10.89
C TRP A 84 4.64 -7.26 12.11
N GLU A 85 5.12 -7.76 13.25
CA GLU A 85 5.28 -6.97 14.46
C GLU A 85 6.36 -5.88 14.30
N TYR A 86 7.47 -6.20 13.64
CA TYR A 86 8.49 -5.21 13.27
C TYR A 86 7.88 -4.08 12.41
N LEU A 87 7.09 -4.41 11.39
CA LEU A 87 6.44 -3.39 10.55
C LEU A 87 5.42 -2.55 11.32
N ALA A 88 4.65 -3.15 12.23
CA ALA A 88 3.71 -2.42 13.09
C ALA A 88 4.42 -1.41 13.99
N ASP A 89 5.55 -1.79 14.60
CA ASP A 89 6.39 -0.88 15.37
C ASP A 89 6.92 0.30 14.52
N ARG A 90 7.30 0.05 13.24
CA ARG A 90 7.70 1.15 12.34
C ARG A 90 6.55 2.11 12.07
N VAL A 91 5.32 1.61 11.98
CA VAL A 91 4.11 2.44 11.83
C VAL A 91 3.87 3.27 13.10
N ASP A 92 3.90 2.66 14.28
CA ASP A 92 3.74 3.36 15.55
C ASP A 92 4.79 4.46 15.73
N LEU A 93 6.06 4.13 15.43
CA LEU A 93 7.16 5.09 15.48
C LEU A 93 6.95 6.26 14.51
N SER A 94 6.34 6.02 13.35
CA SER A 94 6.08 7.08 12.36
C SER A 94 5.10 8.15 12.87
N GLY A 95 4.26 7.82 13.83
CA GLY A 95 3.42 8.77 14.53
C GLY A 95 4.21 9.86 15.25
N SER A 96 5.42 9.55 15.70
CA SER A 96 6.30 10.46 16.46
C SER A 96 7.37 11.11 15.59
N VAL A 97 8.05 10.33 14.73
CA VAL A 97 9.21 10.81 13.94
C VAL A 97 8.90 10.99 12.45
N GLY A 98 7.66 10.74 12.03
CA GLY A 98 7.23 10.81 10.64
C GLY A 98 7.86 9.71 9.78
N LYS A 99 7.89 9.92 8.46
CA LYS A 99 8.35 8.92 7.49
C LYS A 99 9.80 8.42 7.70
N LYS A 100 10.59 9.06 8.54
CA LYS A 100 11.92 8.58 8.94
C LYS A 100 11.88 7.22 9.64
N ALA A 101 10.75 6.86 10.27
CA ALA A 101 10.55 5.55 10.88
C ALA A 101 10.66 4.40 9.87
N TYR A 102 10.40 4.67 8.61
CA TYR A 102 10.46 3.70 7.51
C TYR A 102 11.84 3.61 6.83
N ALA A 103 12.88 4.18 7.45
CA ALA A 103 14.23 4.14 6.88
C ALA A 103 14.65 2.70 6.53
N GLY A 104 15.19 2.50 5.33
CA GLY A 104 15.57 1.19 4.81
C GLY A 104 14.46 0.42 4.09
N LEU A 105 13.18 0.73 4.35
CA LEU A 105 12.04 0.14 3.64
C LEU A 105 11.77 0.86 2.31
N ARG A 106 11.30 0.12 1.30
CA ARG A 106 10.96 0.66 -0.03
C ARG A 106 9.62 0.12 -0.49
N HIS A 107 8.99 0.82 -1.42
CA HIS A 107 7.85 0.27 -2.16
C HIS A 107 8.26 -1.07 -2.81
N ARG A 108 7.35 -2.04 -2.77
CA ARG A 108 7.52 -3.43 -3.23
C ARG A 108 8.34 -4.34 -2.32
N ASP A 109 9.07 -3.86 -1.30
CA ASP A 109 9.59 -4.74 -0.26
C ASP A 109 8.42 -5.55 0.32
N TYR A 110 8.65 -6.82 0.63
CA TYR A 110 7.57 -7.73 0.93
C TYR A 110 7.87 -8.64 2.12
N VAL A 111 6.80 -9.11 2.74
CA VAL A 111 6.83 -10.22 3.67
C VAL A 111 6.09 -11.40 3.04
N PRO A 112 6.70 -12.60 2.98
CA PRO A 112 6.00 -13.81 2.57
C PRO A 112 4.89 -14.15 3.58
N LEU A 113 3.70 -14.42 3.07
CA LEU A 113 2.54 -14.76 3.89
C LEU A 113 1.93 -16.07 3.42
N GLN A 114 1.92 -17.06 4.29
CA GLN A 114 1.24 -18.33 4.05
C GLN A 114 -0.24 -18.17 4.37
N VAL A 115 -1.10 -18.39 3.36
CA VAL A 115 -2.55 -18.52 3.56
C VAL A 115 -2.98 -19.87 2.98
N GLU A 116 -3.42 -20.78 3.85
CA GLU A 116 -3.69 -22.19 3.52
C GLU A 116 -2.45 -22.84 2.86
N SER A 117 -2.58 -23.38 1.65
CA SER A 117 -1.49 -24.05 0.92
C SER A 117 -0.64 -23.12 0.06
N ASN A 118 -0.96 -21.82 -0.04
CA ASN A 118 -0.30 -20.90 -0.94
C ASN A 118 0.50 -19.82 -0.19
N THR A 119 1.63 -19.41 -0.77
CA THR A 119 2.42 -18.30 -0.29
C THR A 119 2.20 -17.07 -1.17
N TYR A 120 1.92 -15.94 -0.53
CA TYR A 120 1.73 -14.64 -1.15
C TYR A 120 2.80 -13.69 -0.65
N ASN A 121 3.51 -13.01 -1.54
CA ASN A 121 4.38 -11.92 -1.15
C ASN A 121 3.54 -10.64 -1.00
N TYR A 122 3.22 -10.28 0.24
CA TYR A 122 2.55 -9.03 0.52
C TYR A 122 3.57 -7.89 0.51
N ARG A 123 3.43 -7.01 -0.48
CA ARG A 123 4.38 -5.95 -0.81
C ARG A 123 3.92 -4.62 -0.23
N ILE A 124 4.86 -3.80 0.21
CA ILE A 124 4.58 -2.41 0.59
C ILE A 124 4.08 -1.66 -0.65
N GLY A 125 2.80 -1.36 -0.67
CA GLY A 125 2.14 -0.62 -1.73
C GLY A 125 2.22 0.90 -1.57
N ALA A 126 2.17 1.37 -0.32
CA ALA A 126 2.33 2.78 0.03
C ALA A 126 2.65 2.95 1.53
N PHE A 127 3.28 4.08 1.86
CA PHE A 127 3.54 4.55 3.22
C PHE A 127 2.58 5.68 3.54
N ASP A 128 1.86 5.60 4.65
CA ASP A 128 0.93 6.64 5.16
C ASP A 128 -0.07 7.14 4.10
N TYR A 129 -0.53 6.24 3.21
CA TYR A 129 -1.33 6.61 2.05
C TYR A 129 -2.62 7.34 2.43
N ASP A 130 -3.38 6.80 3.38
CA ASP A 130 -4.68 7.38 3.74
C ASP A 130 -4.51 8.71 4.47
N ARG A 131 -3.42 8.90 5.23
CA ARG A 131 -3.09 10.20 5.83
C ARG A 131 -2.73 11.26 4.79
N ASP A 132 -2.06 10.87 3.71
CA ASP A 132 -1.58 11.79 2.67
C ASP A 132 -2.63 12.05 1.56
N CYS A 133 -3.48 11.08 1.27
CA CYS A 133 -4.39 11.11 0.11
C CYS A 133 -5.83 10.68 0.44
N GLY A 134 -6.14 10.35 1.69
CA GLY A 134 -7.44 9.85 2.12
C GLY A 134 -7.97 10.60 3.33
N ASP A 135 -8.41 9.85 4.34
CA ASP A 135 -8.85 10.40 5.61
C ASP A 135 -7.63 10.66 6.52
N PRO A 136 -7.29 11.92 6.84
CA PRO A 136 -6.15 12.22 7.70
C PRO A 136 -6.30 11.69 9.14
N GLU A 137 -7.52 11.43 9.60
CA GLU A 137 -7.80 10.83 10.91
C GLU A 137 -7.42 9.35 10.97
N GLN A 138 -7.20 8.71 9.81
CA GLN A 138 -6.76 7.31 9.74
C GLN A 138 -5.42 7.07 10.44
N GLY A 139 -4.57 8.09 10.53
CA GLY A 139 -3.23 8.03 11.13
C GLY A 139 -2.22 7.27 10.25
N PRO A 140 -1.01 7.04 10.79
CA PRO A 140 0.03 6.31 10.08
C PRO A 140 -0.39 4.89 9.72
N SER A 141 0.14 4.38 8.59
CA SER A 141 -0.11 3.01 8.16
C SER A 141 0.84 2.57 7.04
N LEU A 142 1.09 1.27 6.94
CA LEU A 142 1.66 0.64 5.75
C LEU A 142 0.57 -0.08 4.98
N LEU A 143 0.41 0.27 3.70
CA LEU A 143 -0.54 -0.40 2.81
C LEU A 143 0.14 -1.60 2.15
N MET A 144 -0.42 -2.79 2.38
CA MET A 144 0.11 -4.05 1.90
C MET A 144 -0.73 -4.60 0.73
N VAL A 145 -0.05 -4.98 -0.36
CA VAL A 145 -0.67 -5.46 -1.61
C VAL A 145 -0.12 -6.83 -1.97
N PRO A 146 -0.94 -7.85 -2.22
CA PRO A 146 -0.45 -9.16 -2.61
C PRO A 146 0.15 -9.13 -4.03
N ASN A 147 1.15 -9.97 -4.27
CA ASN A 147 1.71 -10.17 -5.61
C ASN A 147 0.85 -11.08 -6.50
N LEU A 148 0.00 -11.91 -5.90
CA LEU A 148 -0.86 -12.88 -6.58
C LEU A 148 -2.34 -12.63 -6.23
N ALA A 149 -3.22 -13.04 -7.13
CA ALA A 149 -4.64 -13.20 -6.82
C ALA A 149 -4.88 -14.49 -6.06
N PHE A 150 -5.87 -14.50 -5.19
CA PHE A 150 -6.36 -15.72 -4.58
C PHE A 150 -7.02 -16.62 -5.62
N PRO A 151 -6.85 -17.96 -5.52
CA PRO A 151 -7.33 -18.89 -6.55
C PRO A 151 -8.85 -19.02 -6.59
N GLU A 152 -9.53 -18.72 -5.48
CA GLU A 152 -10.98 -18.79 -5.39
C GLU A 152 -11.63 -17.74 -6.30
N ARG A 153 -12.66 -18.17 -6.99
CA ARG A 153 -13.48 -17.33 -7.86
C ARG A 153 -14.74 -16.89 -7.12
N VAL A 154 -14.96 -15.61 -7.08
CA VAL A 154 -16.03 -15.00 -6.27
C VAL A 154 -16.91 -14.12 -7.14
N GLN A 155 -18.23 -14.29 -7.05
CA GLN A 155 -19.18 -13.34 -7.62
C GLN A 155 -19.11 -12.01 -6.84
N TRP A 156 -19.13 -10.88 -7.54
CA TRP A 156 -19.23 -9.57 -6.87
C TRP A 156 -20.56 -9.48 -6.09
N ASN A 157 -21.67 -9.87 -6.74
CA ASN A 157 -22.95 -10.19 -6.09
C ASN A 157 -23.51 -11.51 -6.64
N THR A 158 -24.41 -12.14 -5.89
CA THR A 158 -25.10 -13.34 -6.33
C THR A 158 -26.13 -13.08 -7.44
N THR A 159 -26.48 -11.81 -7.63
CA THR A 159 -27.38 -11.34 -8.70
C THR A 159 -26.67 -10.27 -9.54
N ASN A 160 -27.18 -10.01 -10.75
CA ASN A 160 -26.71 -8.92 -11.60
C ASN A 160 -27.21 -7.55 -11.09
N ASP A 161 -26.78 -7.15 -9.91
CA ASP A 161 -27.12 -5.93 -9.27
C ASP A 161 -25.88 -5.33 -8.58
N ASN A 162 -25.57 -4.08 -8.90
CA ASN A 162 -24.46 -3.35 -8.31
C ASN A 162 -24.92 -2.19 -7.41
N ASN A 163 -26.18 -2.15 -7.04
CA ASN A 163 -26.69 -1.18 -6.08
C ASN A 163 -26.53 -1.68 -4.64
N GLY A 164 -26.48 -0.75 -3.69
CA GLY A 164 -26.61 -1.06 -2.29
C GLY A 164 -28.03 -1.50 -1.93
N THR A 165 -28.29 -1.65 -0.64
CA THR A 165 -29.58 -2.04 -0.08
C THR A 165 -30.11 -0.94 0.86
N ALA A 166 -31.35 -1.06 1.34
CA ALA A 166 -31.88 -0.15 2.35
C ALA A 166 -31.08 -0.19 3.66
N ALA A 167 -30.54 -1.36 4.03
CA ALA A 167 -29.73 -1.54 5.24
C ALA A 167 -28.29 -1.07 5.07
N GLU A 168 -27.72 -1.22 3.86
CA GLU A 168 -26.37 -0.76 3.53
C GLU A 168 -26.39 -0.15 2.11
N PRO A 169 -26.51 1.18 2.02
CA PRO A 169 -26.63 1.86 0.72
C PRO A 169 -25.32 1.89 -0.07
N ASN A 170 -24.19 1.52 0.53
CA ASN A 170 -22.94 1.40 -0.19
C ASN A 170 -22.88 0.06 -0.95
N PRO A 171 -22.67 0.08 -2.28
CA PRO A 171 -22.63 -1.12 -3.11
C PRO A 171 -21.60 -2.15 -2.65
N TYR A 172 -20.38 -1.71 -2.32
CA TYR A 172 -19.30 -2.60 -1.92
C TYR A 172 -19.58 -3.28 -0.58
N LEU A 173 -19.96 -2.52 0.43
CA LEU A 173 -20.24 -3.06 1.77
C LEU A 173 -21.47 -4.00 1.77
N ALA A 174 -22.44 -3.75 0.88
CA ALA A 174 -23.58 -4.63 0.66
C ALA A 174 -23.24 -5.88 -0.18
N SER A 175 -22.05 -5.95 -0.81
CA SER A 175 -21.72 -6.96 -1.81
C SER A 175 -21.42 -8.35 -1.22
N ASN A 176 -21.55 -9.36 -2.09
CA ASN A 176 -21.12 -10.71 -1.76
C ASN A 176 -19.58 -10.81 -1.64
N VAL A 177 -18.82 -10.08 -2.49
CA VAL A 177 -17.37 -10.10 -2.43
C VAL A 177 -16.86 -9.53 -1.10
N TYR A 178 -17.46 -8.46 -0.57
CA TYR A 178 -17.08 -7.92 0.73
C TYR A 178 -17.34 -8.93 1.87
N ARG A 179 -18.51 -9.58 1.86
CA ARG A 179 -18.81 -10.65 2.83
C ARG A 179 -17.84 -11.82 2.73
N TYR A 180 -17.45 -12.23 1.53
CA TYR A 180 -16.43 -13.24 1.32
C TYR A 180 -15.09 -12.83 1.93
N LEU A 181 -14.61 -11.61 1.67
CA LEU A 181 -13.35 -11.10 2.23
C LEU A 181 -13.38 -11.10 3.76
N THR A 182 -14.47 -10.61 4.36
CA THR A 182 -14.58 -10.43 5.80
C THR A 182 -14.82 -11.75 6.55
N ASN A 183 -15.75 -12.58 6.06
CA ASN A 183 -16.23 -13.74 6.80
C ASN A 183 -15.58 -15.06 6.40
N THR A 184 -14.98 -15.12 5.20
CA THR A 184 -14.40 -16.36 4.67
C THR A 184 -12.89 -16.27 4.52
N LEU A 185 -12.38 -15.19 3.91
CA LEU A 185 -10.95 -15.10 3.60
C LEU A 185 -10.12 -14.56 4.77
N LEU A 186 -10.56 -13.48 5.43
CA LEU A 186 -9.84 -12.89 6.58
C LEU A 186 -9.55 -13.91 7.70
N PRO A 187 -10.47 -14.80 8.10
CA PRO A 187 -10.17 -15.81 9.10
C PRO A 187 -9.08 -16.82 8.72
N LYS A 188 -8.75 -16.95 7.43
CA LYS A 188 -7.68 -17.84 6.94
C LYS A 188 -6.29 -17.24 7.08
N PHE A 189 -6.19 -15.93 7.31
CA PHE A 189 -4.92 -15.27 7.58
C PHE A 189 -4.37 -15.67 8.95
N PRO A 190 -3.05 -15.85 9.12
CA PRO A 190 -2.43 -16.14 10.40
C PRO A 190 -2.80 -15.12 11.48
N ALA A 191 -2.84 -15.55 12.74
CA ALA A 191 -3.28 -14.73 13.85
C ALA A 191 -2.38 -13.50 14.07
N GLU A 192 -1.06 -13.68 13.90
CA GLU A 192 -0.04 -12.63 14.01
C GLU A 192 -0.24 -11.53 12.96
N VAL A 193 -0.62 -11.89 11.74
CA VAL A 193 -0.92 -10.90 10.69
C VAL A 193 -2.21 -10.16 11.00
N ARG A 194 -3.26 -10.90 11.41
CA ARG A 194 -4.55 -10.29 11.78
C ARG A 194 -4.44 -9.34 13.00
N ALA A 195 -3.48 -9.59 13.88
CA ALA A 195 -3.23 -8.76 15.06
C ALA A 195 -2.73 -7.34 14.70
N VAL A 196 -1.94 -7.21 13.64
CA VAL A 196 -1.40 -5.93 13.17
C VAL A 196 -2.23 -5.28 12.06
N MET A 197 -3.28 -5.95 11.57
CA MET A 197 -4.18 -5.39 10.57
C MET A 197 -5.04 -4.29 11.17
N LYS A 198 -5.00 -3.12 10.58
CA LYS A 198 -5.82 -1.95 10.90
C LYS A 198 -7.07 -1.91 10.02
N GLU A 199 -8.18 -1.46 10.58
CA GLU A 199 -9.38 -1.14 9.82
C GLU A 199 -9.14 0.10 8.96
N ARG A 200 -9.66 0.09 7.74
CA ARG A 200 -9.53 1.21 6.82
C ARG A 200 -10.81 1.99 6.70
N ILE A 201 -10.70 3.31 6.80
CA ILE A 201 -11.76 4.24 6.45
C ILE A 201 -11.50 4.76 5.02
N ALA A 202 -12.47 4.62 4.14
CA ALA A 202 -12.38 5.08 2.76
C ALA A 202 -13.63 5.86 2.36
N LEU A 203 -13.46 6.77 1.39
CA LEU A 203 -14.58 7.47 0.79
C LEU A 203 -15.33 6.52 -0.14
N MET A 204 -16.60 6.27 0.18
CA MET A 204 -17.41 5.26 -0.47
C MET A 204 -18.69 5.85 -1.05
N GLU A 205 -19.08 5.35 -2.23
CA GLU A 205 -20.27 5.77 -2.93
C GLU A 205 -21.58 5.33 -2.24
N HIS A 206 -22.59 6.17 -2.32
CA HIS A 206 -23.96 5.84 -1.98
C HIS A 206 -24.76 5.59 -3.26
N ARG A 207 -25.34 4.40 -3.38
CA ARG A 207 -26.03 3.97 -4.59
C ARG A 207 -27.22 3.08 -4.25
N TYR A 208 -28.22 3.68 -3.65
CA TYR A 208 -29.48 3.01 -3.29
C TYR A 208 -30.68 3.92 -3.54
N SER A 209 -31.74 3.35 -4.08
CA SER A 209 -33.08 3.94 -4.17
C SER A 209 -34.11 2.85 -3.94
N ALA A 210 -35.16 3.18 -3.15
CA ALA A 210 -36.28 2.26 -2.91
C ALA A 210 -37.14 2.02 -4.16
N SER A 211 -37.12 2.94 -5.12
CA SER A 211 -38.04 2.96 -6.27
C SER A 211 -37.38 2.56 -7.59
N SER A 212 -36.05 2.60 -7.69
CA SER A 212 -35.36 2.39 -8.97
C SER A 212 -33.95 1.87 -8.80
N LYS A 213 -33.42 1.20 -9.84
CA LYS A 213 -31.99 0.88 -9.95
C LYS A 213 -31.23 2.12 -10.41
N LEU A 214 -30.25 2.50 -9.62
CA LEU A 214 -29.38 3.61 -9.98
C LEU A 214 -28.27 3.16 -10.93
N THR A 215 -27.91 4.01 -11.87
CA THR A 215 -26.82 3.79 -12.81
C THR A 215 -25.56 4.57 -12.44
N ASP A 216 -25.64 5.47 -11.47
CA ASP A 216 -24.52 6.23 -10.93
C ASP A 216 -24.77 6.55 -9.43
N SER A 217 -23.72 6.99 -8.73
CA SER A 217 -23.77 7.33 -7.32
C SER A 217 -24.46 8.66 -7.08
N THR A 218 -25.17 8.77 -5.98
CA THR A 218 -25.90 9.99 -5.57
C THR A 218 -25.08 10.87 -4.64
N THR A 219 -24.37 10.25 -3.70
CA THR A 219 -23.53 10.92 -2.70
C THR A 219 -22.33 10.03 -2.33
N TRP A 220 -21.44 10.59 -1.52
CA TRP A 220 -20.25 9.90 -1.00
C TRP A 220 -20.11 10.15 0.49
N SER A 221 -19.60 9.18 1.21
CA SER A 221 -19.34 9.30 2.65
C SER A 221 -18.17 8.42 3.07
N TRP A 222 -17.47 8.83 4.12
CA TRP A 222 -16.43 8.03 4.75
C TRP A 222 -17.05 6.82 5.45
N LYS A 223 -16.53 5.63 5.15
CA LYS A 223 -17.00 4.35 5.67
C LYS A 223 -15.83 3.48 6.08
N ASN A 224 -16.01 2.76 7.18
CA ASN A 224 -15.10 1.67 7.53
C ASN A 224 -15.32 0.52 6.54
N ILE A 225 -14.28 0.16 5.79
CA ILE A 225 -14.28 -0.92 4.80
C ILE A 225 -13.61 -2.20 5.32
N GLY A 226 -13.35 -2.26 6.62
CA GLY A 226 -12.78 -3.43 7.29
C GLY A 226 -11.26 -3.55 7.16
N ARG A 227 -10.74 -4.69 7.59
CA ARG A 227 -9.30 -4.99 7.62
C ARG A 227 -8.78 -5.54 6.31
N LEU A 228 -9.62 -6.19 5.51
CA LEU A 228 -9.27 -6.79 4.22
C LEU A 228 -10.21 -6.24 3.16
N TRP A 229 -9.66 -5.58 2.13
CA TRP A 229 -10.44 -4.83 1.16
C TRP A 229 -9.82 -4.86 -0.24
N LEU A 230 -10.60 -4.50 -1.26
CA LEU A 230 -10.14 -4.43 -2.66
C LEU A 230 -9.72 -3.01 -3.01
N PRO A 231 -8.71 -2.82 -3.88
CA PRO A 231 -8.38 -1.51 -4.43
C PRO A 231 -9.55 -0.89 -5.19
N ASP A 232 -9.55 0.44 -5.24
CA ASP A 232 -10.39 1.23 -6.14
C ASP A 232 -9.75 1.38 -7.51
N GLU A 233 -10.56 1.74 -8.53
CA GLU A 233 -10.06 2.03 -9.87
C GLU A 233 -9.09 3.22 -9.88
N GLY A 234 -9.36 4.27 -9.08
CA GLY A 234 -8.46 5.40 -8.89
C GLY A 234 -7.15 5.03 -8.22
N GLU A 235 -7.18 4.14 -7.22
CA GLU A 235 -5.97 3.63 -6.55
C GLU A 235 -5.10 2.79 -7.49
N MET A 236 -5.72 2.05 -8.40
CA MET A 236 -4.99 1.17 -9.32
C MET A 236 -4.51 1.89 -10.58
N TYR A 237 -5.30 2.82 -11.12
CA TYR A 237 -5.04 3.45 -12.44
C TYR A 237 -4.76 4.95 -12.36
N GLY A 238 -5.06 5.60 -11.24
CA GLY A 238 -4.95 7.05 -11.08
C GLY A 238 -6.11 7.83 -11.70
N CYS A 239 -7.11 7.15 -12.24
CA CYS A 239 -8.32 7.75 -12.82
C CYS A 239 -9.47 6.74 -12.90
N VAL A 240 -10.67 7.25 -13.14
CA VAL A 240 -11.88 6.44 -13.35
C VAL A 240 -12.03 6.11 -14.82
N TYR A 241 -12.16 4.83 -15.13
CA TYR A 241 -12.52 4.36 -16.47
C TYR A 241 -14.00 3.92 -16.56
N TRP A 242 -14.42 3.13 -15.61
CA TRP A 242 -15.74 2.48 -15.59
C TRP A 242 -16.56 2.85 -14.36
N GLY A 243 -15.91 3.20 -13.24
CA GLY A 243 -16.54 3.53 -11.97
C GLY A 243 -17.40 4.79 -12.02
N SER A 244 -18.03 5.09 -10.91
CA SER A 244 -18.81 6.32 -10.71
C SER A 244 -17.93 7.56 -10.78
N ARG A 245 -18.41 8.63 -11.43
CA ARG A 245 -17.62 9.79 -11.88
C ARG A 245 -16.80 10.52 -10.81
N TYR A 246 -17.23 10.49 -9.56
CA TYR A 246 -16.65 11.37 -8.54
C TYR A 246 -15.74 10.63 -7.53
N GLY A 247 -15.82 9.31 -7.44
CA GLY A 247 -15.16 8.57 -6.36
C GLY A 247 -13.65 8.55 -6.40
N SER A 248 -13.08 8.37 -7.56
CA SER A 248 -11.63 8.28 -7.72
C SER A 248 -10.95 9.64 -7.89
N ALA A 249 -11.69 10.74 -7.99
CA ALA A 249 -11.11 12.08 -7.92
C ALA A 249 -10.53 12.40 -6.53
N MET A 250 -10.90 11.63 -5.52
CA MET A 250 -10.51 11.81 -4.12
C MET A 250 -9.38 10.86 -3.67
N VAL A 251 -8.91 9.96 -4.54
CA VAL A 251 -7.84 9.01 -4.22
C VAL A 251 -6.70 9.13 -5.23
N SER A 252 -5.47 8.98 -4.75
CA SER A 252 -4.29 8.97 -5.62
C SER A 252 -3.97 7.54 -6.04
N LYS A 253 -3.30 7.39 -7.18
CA LYS A 253 -2.78 6.09 -7.60
C LYS A 253 -1.77 5.56 -6.57
N LEU A 254 -1.91 4.31 -6.20
CA LEU A 254 -0.93 3.63 -5.35
C LEU A 254 0.40 3.51 -6.10
N PRO A 255 1.53 3.88 -5.47
CA PRO A 255 2.85 3.82 -6.12
C PRO A 255 3.20 2.44 -6.68
N ILE A 256 2.71 1.36 -6.06
CA ILE A 256 2.97 0.00 -6.51
C ILE A 256 2.37 -0.33 -7.89
N PHE A 257 1.34 0.41 -8.33
CA PHE A 257 0.67 0.19 -9.63
C PHE A 257 1.17 1.13 -10.72
N GLU A 258 2.46 1.45 -10.74
CA GLU A 258 3.04 2.42 -11.65
C GLU A 258 2.91 2.02 -13.12
N THR A 259 3.23 0.76 -13.44
CA THR A 259 3.22 0.25 -14.80
C THR A 259 2.02 -0.67 -15.09
N PRO A 260 1.66 -0.92 -16.36
CA PRO A 260 0.63 -1.90 -16.71
C PRO A 260 0.91 -3.30 -16.16
N SER A 261 2.16 -3.72 -16.10
CA SER A 261 2.57 -5.02 -15.58
C SER A 261 2.26 -5.19 -14.10
N ASP A 262 2.32 -4.12 -13.32
CA ASP A 262 2.03 -4.14 -11.88
C ASP A 262 0.57 -4.47 -11.58
N ARG A 263 -0.30 -4.28 -12.55
CA ARG A 263 -1.74 -4.54 -12.49
C ARG A 263 -2.14 -5.90 -13.05
N ILE A 264 -1.15 -6.70 -13.49
CA ILE A 264 -1.38 -8.08 -13.96
C ILE A 264 -1.24 -9.03 -12.79
N PHE A 265 -2.36 -9.49 -12.27
CA PHE A 265 -2.36 -10.53 -11.24
C PHE A 265 -2.30 -11.92 -11.86
N ARG A 266 -1.61 -12.82 -11.16
CA ARG A 266 -1.59 -14.26 -11.46
C ARG A 266 -2.12 -15.02 -10.26
N THR A 267 -2.69 -16.17 -10.49
CA THR A 267 -2.99 -17.14 -9.46
C THR A 267 -1.72 -17.94 -9.09
N PRO A 268 -1.68 -18.63 -7.94
CA PRO A 268 -0.49 -19.40 -7.54
C PRO A 268 0.01 -20.44 -8.56
N ASP A 269 -0.87 -20.95 -9.43
CA ASP A 269 -0.52 -21.82 -10.56
C ASP A 269 0.09 -21.07 -11.77
N GLY A 270 0.27 -19.74 -11.68
CA GLY A 270 0.86 -18.90 -12.69
C GLY A 270 -0.10 -18.36 -13.76
N ALA A 271 -1.37 -18.78 -13.76
CA ALA A 271 -2.36 -18.30 -14.72
C ALA A 271 -2.71 -16.82 -14.48
N ARG A 272 -2.85 -16.03 -15.55
CA ARG A 272 -3.32 -14.64 -15.43
C ARG A 272 -4.78 -14.61 -14.98
N SER A 273 -5.10 -13.70 -14.07
CA SER A 273 -6.43 -13.58 -13.47
C SER A 273 -7.02 -12.19 -13.65
N TYR A 274 -8.33 -12.15 -13.86
CA TYR A 274 -9.12 -10.98 -13.56
C TYR A 274 -9.29 -10.87 -12.04
N VAL A 275 -9.26 -9.65 -11.51
CA VAL A 275 -9.50 -9.39 -10.08
C VAL A 275 -10.53 -8.28 -9.91
N TRP A 276 -11.46 -8.48 -8.99
CA TRP A 276 -12.46 -7.46 -8.64
C TRP A 276 -11.82 -6.24 -7.99
N LEU A 277 -12.42 -5.06 -8.25
CA LEU A 277 -12.19 -3.82 -7.55
C LEU A 277 -13.38 -3.51 -6.64
N ARG A 278 -13.22 -2.58 -5.67
CA ARG A 278 -14.32 -2.22 -4.77
C ARG A 278 -15.38 -1.30 -5.39
N CYS A 279 -15.05 -0.63 -6.50
CA CYS A 279 -15.98 0.26 -7.19
C CYS A 279 -16.90 -0.48 -8.15
N VAL A 280 -18.08 0.09 -8.40
CA VAL A 280 -19.05 -0.42 -9.37
C VAL A 280 -19.12 0.46 -10.60
N SER A 281 -19.59 -0.08 -11.72
CA SER A 281 -19.69 0.67 -12.96
C SER A 281 -20.68 1.83 -12.86
N GLY A 282 -20.24 3.03 -13.20
CA GLY A 282 -21.08 4.23 -13.37
C GLY A 282 -21.87 4.29 -14.68
N ARG A 283 -21.90 3.20 -15.46
CA ARG A 283 -22.57 3.12 -16.75
C ARG A 283 -23.76 2.16 -16.79
N GLY A 284 -24.06 1.55 -15.67
CA GLY A 284 -25.16 0.58 -15.57
C GLY A 284 -25.31 0.04 -14.14
N SER A 285 -26.41 -0.64 -13.88
CA SER A 285 -26.76 -1.17 -12.57
C SER A 285 -26.40 -2.65 -12.38
N THR A 286 -25.65 -3.25 -13.30
CA THR A 286 -25.45 -4.72 -13.35
C THR A 286 -23.99 -5.14 -13.32
N THR A 287 -23.03 -4.20 -13.41
CA THR A 287 -21.61 -4.52 -13.53
C THR A 287 -20.77 -3.86 -12.43
N ALA A 288 -19.70 -4.53 -12.03
CA ALA A 288 -18.68 -4.02 -11.13
C ALA A 288 -17.34 -3.89 -11.87
N CYS A 289 -16.47 -2.99 -11.39
CA CYS A 289 -15.15 -2.78 -11.97
C CYS A 289 -14.20 -3.93 -11.62
N CYS A 290 -13.30 -4.24 -12.53
CA CYS A 290 -12.25 -5.22 -12.31
C CYS A 290 -10.98 -4.87 -13.11
N ALA A 291 -9.83 -5.36 -12.66
CA ALA A 291 -8.62 -5.38 -13.46
C ALA A 291 -8.62 -6.63 -14.33
N GLY A 292 -8.40 -6.45 -15.61
CA GLY A 292 -8.35 -7.53 -16.60
C GLY A 292 -7.04 -8.33 -16.51
N ALA A 293 -7.02 -9.51 -17.11
CA ALA A 293 -5.85 -10.39 -17.15
C ALA A 293 -4.61 -9.78 -17.83
N HIS A 294 -4.76 -8.66 -18.50
CA HIS A 294 -3.68 -7.88 -19.13
C HIS A 294 -3.41 -6.54 -18.40
N GLY A 295 -3.93 -6.37 -17.17
CA GLY A 295 -3.75 -5.16 -16.37
C GLY A 295 -4.59 -3.96 -16.83
N LEU A 296 -5.53 -4.13 -17.75
CA LEU A 296 -6.41 -3.06 -18.23
C LEU A 296 -7.63 -2.91 -17.31
N ALA A 297 -8.09 -1.66 -17.15
CA ALA A 297 -9.36 -1.38 -16.48
C ALA A 297 -10.52 -1.95 -17.33
N THR A 298 -11.38 -2.72 -16.68
CA THR A 298 -12.58 -3.29 -17.32
C THR A 298 -13.71 -3.43 -16.30
N ASN A 299 -14.84 -3.93 -16.71
CA ASN A 299 -15.95 -4.28 -15.84
C ASN A 299 -16.53 -5.63 -16.23
N SER A 300 -17.26 -6.25 -15.32
CA SER A 300 -17.94 -7.50 -15.56
C SER A 300 -19.27 -7.55 -14.83
N ALA A 301 -20.16 -8.43 -15.28
CA ALA A 301 -21.43 -8.67 -14.63
C ALA A 301 -21.21 -9.07 -13.16
N CYS A 302 -21.97 -8.48 -12.22
CA CYS A 302 -21.81 -8.74 -10.80
C CYS A 302 -21.97 -10.21 -10.42
N SER A 303 -22.82 -10.94 -11.11
CA SER A 303 -23.05 -12.38 -10.91
C SER A 303 -22.03 -13.29 -11.64
N TYR A 304 -21.05 -12.72 -12.33
CA TYR A 304 -20.04 -13.52 -13.03
C TYR A 304 -19.06 -14.17 -12.04
N GLY A 305 -19.05 -15.50 -12.01
CA GLY A 305 -18.35 -16.30 -11.02
C GLY A 305 -16.91 -16.68 -11.36
N ALA A 306 -16.27 -16.05 -12.38
CA ALA A 306 -14.94 -16.45 -12.82
C ALA A 306 -13.84 -15.40 -12.52
N ILE A 307 -14.09 -14.45 -11.64
CA ILE A 307 -13.16 -13.38 -11.26
C ILE A 307 -12.61 -13.63 -9.86
N GLY A 308 -11.30 -13.49 -9.69
CA GLY A 308 -10.61 -13.62 -8.40
C GLY A 308 -10.60 -12.34 -7.60
N VAL A 309 -9.90 -12.38 -6.47
CA VAL A 309 -9.65 -11.25 -5.59
C VAL A 309 -8.16 -11.12 -5.29
N ALA A 310 -7.68 -9.88 -5.13
CA ALA A 310 -6.33 -9.56 -4.68
C ALA A 310 -6.44 -8.52 -3.56
N PRO A 311 -6.90 -8.92 -2.36
CA PRO A 311 -7.23 -7.98 -1.31
C PRO A 311 -5.98 -7.38 -0.66
N CYS A 312 -6.10 -6.09 -0.33
CA CYS A 312 -5.12 -5.31 0.40
C CYS A 312 -5.50 -5.23 1.88
N PHE A 313 -4.52 -4.88 2.73
CA PHE A 313 -4.76 -4.50 4.12
C PHE A 313 -3.79 -3.39 4.56
N LEU A 314 -4.10 -2.75 5.69
CA LEU A 314 -3.21 -1.81 6.37
C LEU A 314 -2.57 -2.49 7.57
N ILE A 315 -1.31 -2.15 7.85
CA ILE A 315 -0.63 -2.35 9.13
C ILE A 315 -0.67 -1.03 9.90
N GLY A 316 -1.02 -1.09 11.19
CA GLY A 316 -1.03 0.06 12.09
C GLY A 316 -1.70 -0.22 13.41
#